data_8ee1f69102c57c0a10a471a9092b43f6
#
_entry.id   8ee1f69102c57c0a10a471a9092b43f6
#
_cell.length_a   1.000
_cell.length_b   1.000
_cell.length_c   1.000
_cell.angle_alpha   90.00
_cell.angle_beta   90.00
_cell.angle_gamma   90.00
#
_symmetry.space_group_name_H-M   'P 1'
#
loop_
_entity.id
_entity.type
_entity.pdbx_description
1 polymer ?
#
loop_
_entity_poly.entity_id
_entity_poly.type
_entity_poly.pdbx_seq_one_letter_code
_entity_poly.pdbx_strand_id
1 'polypeptide(L)'
;IGLSTLCLGLLGGLLRQRQQTKKRYRQKEPFLDGQKAPLEISLGESPSARLQNAAARLENALLHAREQTRLEARRSENLLTDISHQLKTPLASLQLFVELDQGAHLEQEQVQLERMQALISGLLRLERLCADGYAFHFESHDLLELVGSCWQPLAKLYPEKTLTLTGTAALRCDEIWMGEALTNLLKNACEHTLPSGHIRISIEETAGEVAIRLSDDGGGVSAEELPRLFERFYHGSHPGHGAGIGLAIVKEVVLRHHGSITAENIPGGLQFTLFFPKLDSCLAKS
;
A
#
# COMPACT_ATOMS: atom_id res chain seq x y z
N ILE A 1 40.30 48.59 -42.08
CA ILE A 1 39.87 47.18 -42.44
C ILE A 1 39.64 46.31 -41.21
N GLY A 2 40.37 46.53 -40.09
CA GLY A 2 40.24 45.69 -38.89
C GLY A 2 38.94 45.83 -38.06
N LEU A 3 38.36 47.04 -38.00
CA LEU A 3 37.14 47.30 -37.19
C LEU A 3 35.87 46.71 -37.80
N SER A 4 35.76 46.70 -39.11
CA SER A 4 34.56 46.20 -39.83
C SER A 4 34.44 44.66 -39.76
N THR A 5 35.59 43.97 -39.76
CA THR A 5 35.61 42.52 -39.61
C THR A 5 35.31 42.07 -38.16
N LEU A 6 35.72 42.87 -37.19
CA LEU A 6 35.40 42.60 -35.77
C LEU A 6 33.89 42.80 -35.47
N CYS A 7 33.29 43.88 -36.03
CA CYS A 7 31.87 44.15 -35.91
C CYS A 7 31.01 43.09 -36.60
N LEU A 8 31.41 42.60 -37.78
CA LEU A 8 30.73 41.50 -38.47
C LEU A 8 30.80 40.19 -37.70
N GLY A 9 31.94 39.91 -37.09
CA GLY A 9 32.12 38.72 -36.22
C GLY A 9 31.24 38.75 -34.99
N LEU A 10 31.15 39.90 -34.31
CA LEU A 10 30.29 40.11 -33.14
C LEU A 10 28.82 40.04 -33.50
N LEU A 11 28.42 40.64 -34.62
CA LEU A 11 27.05 40.59 -35.13
C LEU A 11 26.64 39.15 -35.50
N GLY A 12 27.53 38.42 -36.17
CA GLY A 12 27.32 37.01 -36.52
C GLY A 12 27.21 36.12 -35.27
N GLY A 13 28.02 36.40 -34.22
CA GLY A 13 27.93 35.72 -32.91
C GLY A 13 26.59 35.95 -32.21
N LEU A 14 26.15 37.22 -32.16
CA LEU A 14 24.87 37.64 -31.59
C LEU A 14 23.65 37.03 -32.33
N LEU A 15 23.70 37.01 -33.67
CA LEU A 15 22.68 36.39 -34.47
C LEU A 15 22.63 34.87 -34.28
N ARG A 16 23.76 34.17 -34.21
CA ARG A 16 23.80 32.73 -33.86
C ARG A 16 23.26 32.46 -32.49
N GLN A 17 23.62 33.28 -31.51
CA GLN A 17 23.11 33.14 -30.14
C GLN A 17 21.58 33.35 -30.08
N ARG A 18 21.07 34.36 -30.81
CA ARG A 18 19.65 34.67 -30.91
C ARG A 18 18.87 33.55 -31.62
N GLN A 19 19.44 32.94 -32.67
CA GLN A 19 18.85 31.80 -33.36
C GLN A 19 18.84 30.54 -32.51
N GLN A 20 19.93 30.28 -31.75
CA GLN A 20 19.98 29.16 -30.81
C GLN A 20 18.98 29.32 -29.67
N THR A 21 18.82 30.54 -29.14
CA THR A 21 17.83 30.83 -28.09
C THR A 21 16.39 30.66 -28.61
N LYS A 22 16.11 31.15 -29.84
CA LYS A 22 14.79 30.95 -30.49
C LYS A 22 14.48 29.49 -30.80
N LYS A 23 15.49 28.71 -31.23
CA LYS A 23 15.34 27.27 -31.46
C LYS A 23 15.06 26.48 -30.16
N ARG A 24 15.71 26.92 -29.06
CA ARG A 24 15.51 26.36 -27.72
C ARG A 24 14.13 26.70 -27.14
N TYR A 25 13.63 27.91 -27.37
CA TYR A 25 12.26 28.29 -26.97
C TYR A 25 11.20 27.49 -27.72
N ARG A 26 11.34 27.33 -29.04
CA ARG A 26 10.43 26.51 -29.85
C ARG A 26 10.46 25.02 -29.48
N GLN A 27 11.54 24.50 -28.93
CA GLN A 27 11.60 23.12 -28.44
C GLN A 27 10.87 22.92 -27.10
N LYS A 28 10.68 24.00 -26.31
CA LYS A 28 10.04 23.95 -24.98
C LYS A 28 8.51 24.09 -25.04
N GLU A 29 7.96 24.79 -26.03
CA GLU A 29 6.50 24.94 -26.17
C GLU A 29 5.76 23.59 -26.21
N PRO A 30 6.17 22.59 -27.03
CA PRO A 30 5.48 21.31 -27.07
C PRO A 30 5.65 20.46 -25.80
N PHE A 31 6.65 20.76 -24.96
CA PHE A 31 6.88 20.09 -23.69
C PHE A 31 5.90 20.59 -22.61
N LEU A 32 5.64 21.90 -22.58
CA LEU A 32 4.64 22.51 -21.67
C LEU A 32 3.23 21.97 -21.95
N ASP A 33 2.96 21.59 -23.20
CA ASP A 33 1.70 20.97 -23.62
C ASP A 33 1.66 19.43 -23.38
N GLY A 34 2.69 18.84 -22.76
CA GLY A 34 2.73 17.42 -22.39
C GLY A 34 2.99 16.44 -23.55
N GLN A 35 3.47 16.93 -24.70
CA GLN A 35 3.62 16.14 -25.93
C GLN A 35 5.03 15.59 -26.21
N LYS A 36 6.05 15.87 -25.37
CA LYS A 36 7.44 15.42 -25.61
C LYS A 36 8.14 14.90 -24.35
N ALA A 37 9.17 14.08 -24.58
CA ALA A 37 10.05 13.57 -23.54
C ALA A 37 10.80 14.66 -22.75
N PRO A 38 11.23 14.40 -21.51
CA PRO A 38 11.96 15.33 -20.65
C PRO A 38 13.23 15.85 -21.29
N LEU A 39 13.64 17.08 -20.94
CA LEU A 39 14.87 17.69 -21.43
C LEU A 39 16.10 16.98 -20.89
N GLU A 40 17.08 16.73 -21.77
CA GLU A 40 18.38 16.17 -21.38
C GLU A 40 19.23 17.16 -20.57
N ILE A 41 19.96 16.65 -19.59
CA ILE A 41 20.87 17.43 -18.75
C ILE A 41 22.17 17.69 -19.53
N SER A 42 22.60 18.96 -19.63
CA SER A 42 23.84 19.35 -20.28
C SER A 42 25.05 19.17 -19.34
N LEU A 43 26.14 18.58 -19.83
CA LEU A 43 27.38 18.37 -19.08
C LEU A 43 28.29 19.62 -19.02
N GLY A 44 27.84 20.80 -19.48
CA GLY A 44 28.63 22.03 -19.50
C GLY A 44 28.62 22.81 -18.19
N GLU A 45 29.72 23.48 -17.84
CA GLU A 45 29.85 24.34 -16.64
C GLU A 45 29.48 25.81 -16.87
N SER A 46 29.07 26.21 -18.08
CA SER A 46 28.71 27.59 -18.37
C SER A 46 27.42 28.04 -17.63
N PRO A 47 27.28 29.34 -17.34
CA PRO A 47 26.04 29.85 -16.69
C PRO A 47 24.75 29.48 -17.42
N SER A 48 24.78 29.38 -18.75
CA SER A 48 23.69 28.95 -19.57
C SER A 48 23.37 27.44 -19.39
N ALA A 49 24.40 26.61 -19.18
CA ALA A 49 24.22 25.18 -18.90
C ALA A 49 23.60 24.96 -17.49
N ARG A 50 24.06 25.74 -16.49
CA ARG A 50 23.47 25.70 -15.13
C ARG A 50 22.00 26.08 -15.15
N LEU A 51 21.58 27.11 -15.89
CA LEU A 51 20.21 27.51 -16.03
C LEU A 51 19.38 26.42 -16.75
N GLN A 52 19.93 25.78 -17.79
CA GLN A 52 19.29 24.66 -18.47
C GLN A 52 19.10 23.47 -17.54
N ASN A 53 20.11 23.11 -16.77
CA ASN A 53 20.04 22.00 -15.84
C ASN A 53 19.02 22.28 -14.71
N ALA A 54 18.95 23.53 -14.22
CA ALA A 54 17.93 23.92 -13.25
C ALA A 54 16.51 23.84 -13.84
N ALA A 55 16.33 24.31 -15.07
CA ALA A 55 15.06 24.19 -15.77
C ALA A 55 14.66 22.73 -16.00
N ALA A 56 15.60 21.86 -16.43
CA ALA A 56 15.34 20.43 -16.63
C ALA A 56 14.96 19.73 -15.31
N ARG A 57 15.62 20.07 -14.19
CA ARG A 57 15.24 19.54 -12.86
C ARG A 57 13.85 19.96 -12.44
N LEU A 58 13.48 21.23 -12.64
CA LEU A 58 12.14 21.74 -12.35
C LEU A 58 11.06 21.06 -13.21
N GLU A 59 11.34 20.91 -14.50
CA GLU A 59 10.43 20.23 -15.42
C GLU A 59 10.22 18.75 -15.04
N ASN A 60 11.29 18.04 -14.69
CA ASN A 60 11.21 16.67 -14.19
C ASN A 60 10.45 16.58 -12.85
N ALA A 61 10.73 17.49 -11.91
CA ALA A 61 10.00 17.56 -10.64
C ALA A 61 8.50 17.82 -10.86
N LEU A 62 8.14 18.72 -11.79
CA LEU A 62 6.74 18.98 -12.16
C LEU A 62 6.06 17.77 -12.79
N LEU A 63 6.76 17.03 -13.66
CA LEU A 63 6.23 15.79 -14.25
C LEU A 63 5.97 14.73 -13.18
N HIS A 64 6.94 14.53 -12.28
CA HIS A 64 6.77 13.59 -11.17
C HIS A 64 5.61 14.00 -10.26
N ALA A 65 5.50 15.30 -9.90
CA ALA A 65 4.40 15.79 -9.08
C ALA A 65 3.03 15.60 -9.77
N ARG A 66 2.93 15.90 -11.06
CA ARG A 66 1.71 15.67 -11.84
C ARG A 66 1.32 14.19 -11.91
N GLU A 67 2.29 13.31 -12.13
CA GLU A 67 2.02 11.87 -12.17
C GLU A 67 1.58 11.35 -10.80
N GLN A 68 2.21 11.78 -9.71
CA GLN A 68 1.77 11.47 -8.35
C GLN A 68 0.33 11.93 -8.11
N THR A 69 0.02 13.20 -8.39
CA THR A 69 -1.35 13.72 -8.23
C THR A 69 -2.37 12.95 -9.06
N ARG A 70 -1.99 12.53 -10.28
CA ARG A 70 -2.87 11.71 -11.14
C ARG A 70 -3.09 10.31 -10.58
N LEU A 71 -2.05 9.69 -10.03
CA LEU A 71 -2.15 8.38 -9.39
C LEU A 71 -3.01 8.43 -8.12
N GLU A 72 -2.86 9.49 -7.32
CA GLU A 72 -3.69 9.73 -6.13
C GLU A 72 -5.15 9.97 -6.50
N ALA A 73 -5.42 10.80 -7.52
CA ALA A 73 -6.78 11.03 -8.00
C ALA A 73 -7.45 9.73 -8.48
N ARG A 74 -6.74 8.90 -9.24
CA ARG A 74 -7.25 7.60 -9.68
C ARG A 74 -7.48 6.64 -8.52
N ARG A 75 -6.59 6.62 -7.53
CA ARG A 75 -6.78 5.83 -6.30
C ARG A 75 -8.06 6.24 -5.58
N SER A 76 -8.27 7.55 -5.41
CA SER A 76 -9.47 8.08 -4.76
C SER A 76 -10.75 7.77 -5.54
N GLU A 77 -10.73 7.90 -6.87
CA GLU A 77 -11.87 7.58 -7.74
C GLU A 77 -12.24 6.08 -7.69
N ASN A 78 -11.24 5.21 -7.78
CA ASN A 78 -11.45 3.76 -7.66
C ASN A 78 -12.01 3.41 -6.27
N LEU A 79 -11.47 4.01 -5.22
CA LEU A 79 -11.94 3.81 -3.86
C LEU A 79 -13.42 4.20 -3.69
N LEU A 80 -13.81 5.38 -4.17
CA LEU A 80 -15.21 5.85 -4.10
C LEU A 80 -16.15 4.91 -4.86
N THR A 81 -15.71 4.39 -6.00
CA THR A 81 -16.46 3.43 -6.80
C THR A 81 -16.64 2.12 -6.05
N ASP A 82 -15.56 1.58 -5.48
CA ASP A 82 -15.56 0.35 -4.71
C ASP A 82 -16.47 0.45 -3.47
N ILE A 83 -16.36 1.57 -2.71
CA ILE A 83 -17.23 1.84 -1.55
C ILE A 83 -18.70 1.85 -1.97
N SER A 84 -19.01 2.58 -3.04
CA SER A 84 -20.39 2.71 -3.52
C SER A 84 -20.99 1.34 -3.84
N HIS A 85 -20.22 0.49 -4.51
CA HIS A 85 -20.65 -0.87 -4.83
C HIS A 85 -20.82 -1.75 -3.58
N GLN A 86 -19.85 -1.68 -2.64
CA GLN A 86 -19.87 -2.52 -1.43
C GLN A 86 -20.93 -2.09 -0.40
N LEU A 87 -21.33 -0.82 -0.39
CA LEU A 87 -22.41 -0.33 0.47
C LEU A 87 -23.79 -0.56 -0.15
N LYS A 88 -23.92 -0.51 -1.48
CA LYS A 88 -25.19 -0.67 -2.17
C LYS A 88 -25.82 -2.07 -1.94
N THR A 89 -25.01 -3.12 -1.89
CA THR A 89 -25.48 -4.50 -1.71
C THR A 89 -26.16 -4.72 -0.35
N PRO A 90 -25.51 -4.45 0.82
CA PRO A 90 -26.15 -4.63 2.12
C PRO A 90 -27.32 -3.67 2.32
N LEU A 91 -27.24 -2.44 1.77
CA LEU A 91 -28.35 -1.49 1.85
C LEU A 91 -29.59 -1.98 1.09
N ALA A 92 -29.41 -2.54 -0.12
CA ALA A 92 -30.50 -3.13 -0.89
C ALA A 92 -31.11 -4.34 -0.16
N SER A 93 -30.29 -5.16 0.50
CA SER A 93 -30.78 -6.28 1.32
C SER A 93 -31.58 -5.80 2.52
N LEU A 94 -31.12 -4.76 3.22
CA LEU A 94 -31.87 -4.15 4.32
C LEU A 94 -33.22 -3.58 3.86
N GLN A 95 -33.24 -2.86 2.74
CA GLN A 95 -34.48 -2.34 2.16
C GLN A 95 -35.49 -3.46 1.85
N LEU A 96 -34.99 -4.56 1.26
CA LEU A 96 -35.81 -5.72 0.95
C LEU A 96 -36.40 -6.36 2.22
N PHE A 97 -35.61 -6.52 3.28
CA PHE A 97 -36.08 -7.09 4.55
C PHE A 97 -37.13 -6.19 5.20
N VAL A 98 -36.92 -4.88 5.21
CA VAL A 98 -37.92 -3.92 5.74
C VAL A 98 -39.22 -3.93 4.93
N GLU A 99 -39.17 -4.16 3.60
CA GLU A 99 -40.36 -4.21 2.75
C GLU A 99 -41.13 -5.53 2.87
N LEU A 100 -40.41 -6.66 3.10
CA LEU A 100 -41.02 -7.99 3.05
C LEU A 100 -41.69 -8.40 4.37
N ASP A 101 -41.19 -7.93 5.53
CA ASP A 101 -41.74 -8.40 6.79
C ASP A 101 -41.46 -7.48 7.98
N GLN A 102 -42.48 -7.18 8.76
CA GLN A 102 -42.45 -6.25 9.90
C GLN A 102 -41.70 -6.81 11.13
N GLY A 103 -40.48 -7.28 10.95
CA GLY A 103 -39.58 -7.70 12.02
C GLY A 103 -39.21 -9.18 12.07
N ALA A 104 -39.67 -10.02 11.12
CA ALA A 104 -39.29 -11.44 11.05
C ALA A 104 -37.83 -11.68 10.65
N HIS A 105 -37.15 -10.65 10.11
CA HIS A 105 -35.77 -10.72 9.62
C HIS A 105 -34.76 -9.89 10.43
N LEU A 106 -35.07 -9.59 11.70
CA LEU A 106 -34.23 -8.76 12.57
C LEU A 106 -32.77 -9.24 12.65
N GLU A 107 -32.54 -10.55 12.72
CA GLU A 107 -31.19 -11.11 12.76
C GLU A 107 -30.43 -10.85 11.45
N GLN A 108 -31.09 -11.01 10.30
CA GLN A 108 -30.49 -10.74 8.99
C GLN A 108 -30.19 -9.26 8.80
N GLU A 109 -31.10 -8.39 9.25
CA GLU A 109 -30.89 -6.94 9.24
C GLU A 109 -29.68 -6.55 10.08
N GLN A 110 -29.53 -7.11 11.27
CA GLN A 110 -28.40 -6.86 12.14
C GLN A 110 -27.08 -7.30 11.52
N VAL A 111 -27.04 -8.47 10.89
CA VAL A 111 -25.86 -8.96 10.16
C VAL A 111 -25.45 -7.99 9.03
N GLN A 112 -26.41 -7.42 8.30
CA GLN A 112 -26.10 -6.44 7.23
C GLN A 112 -25.58 -5.12 7.82
N LEU A 113 -26.13 -4.65 8.93
CA LEU A 113 -25.66 -3.46 9.63
C LEU A 113 -24.24 -3.64 10.16
N GLU A 114 -23.95 -4.79 10.78
CA GLU A 114 -22.59 -5.12 11.27
C GLU A 114 -21.58 -5.17 10.11
N ARG A 115 -21.98 -5.75 8.96
CA ARG A 115 -21.16 -5.77 7.75
C ARG A 115 -20.87 -4.37 7.24
N MET A 116 -21.85 -3.47 7.20
CA MET A 116 -21.67 -2.08 6.80
C MET A 116 -20.73 -1.34 7.76
N GLN A 117 -20.89 -1.53 9.07
CA GLN A 117 -20.02 -0.94 10.08
C GLN A 117 -18.57 -1.42 9.94
N ALA A 118 -18.37 -2.71 9.69
CA ALA A 118 -17.06 -3.30 9.44
C ALA A 118 -16.41 -2.72 8.17
N LEU A 119 -17.17 -2.55 7.09
CA LEU A 119 -16.72 -1.93 5.85
C LEU A 119 -16.27 -0.48 6.09
N ILE A 120 -17.10 0.34 6.72
CA ILE A 120 -16.80 1.74 7.00
C ILE A 120 -15.58 1.87 7.90
N SER A 121 -15.53 1.09 8.99
CA SER A 121 -14.41 1.12 9.94
C SER A 121 -13.09 0.67 9.30
N GLY A 122 -13.12 -0.42 8.53
CA GLY A 122 -11.95 -0.91 7.80
C GLY A 122 -11.43 0.11 6.78
N LEU A 123 -12.35 0.76 6.08
CA LEU A 123 -12.01 1.80 5.11
C LEU A 123 -11.36 3.02 5.77
N LEU A 124 -11.94 3.53 6.87
CA LEU A 124 -11.37 4.66 7.61
C LEU A 124 -9.98 4.33 8.17
N ARG A 125 -9.74 3.07 8.60
CA ARG A 125 -8.41 2.61 9.01
C ARG A 125 -7.42 2.60 7.85
N LEU A 126 -7.83 2.07 6.70
CA LEU A 126 -6.99 2.03 5.51
C LEU A 126 -6.64 3.44 5.01
N GLU A 127 -7.60 4.37 5.01
CA GLU A 127 -7.35 5.76 4.64
C GLU A 127 -6.40 6.46 5.61
N ARG A 128 -6.54 6.24 6.92
CA ARG A 128 -5.57 6.77 7.90
C ARG A 128 -4.17 6.24 7.66
N LEU A 129 -4.05 4.96 7.32
CA LEU A 129 -2.78 4.30 7.05
C LEU A 129 -2.13 4.83 5.75
N CYS A 130 -2.95 5.14 4.74
CA CYS A 130 -2.49 5.67 3.45
C CYS A 130 -2.22 7.18 3.48
N ALA A 131 -2.71 7.93 4.48
CA ALA A 131 -2.53 9.37 4.57
C ALA A 131 -1.05 9.75 4.78
N ASP A 132 -0.52 10.66 3.96
CA ASP A 132 0.89 11.09 4.02
C ASP A 132 1.27 11.82 5.32
N GLY A 133 0.29 12.23 6.13
CA GLY A 133 0.49 12.94 7.40
C GLY A 133 0.48 12.05 8.64
N TYR A 134 0.30 10.73 8.51
CA TYR A 134 0.31 9.86 9.68
C TYR A 134 1.73 9.62 10.19
N ALA A 135 2.00 10.03 11.43
CA ALA A 135 3.28 9.81 12.08
C ALA A 135 3.31 8.42 12.74
N PHE A 136 4.05 7.49 12.15
CA PHE A 136 4.30 6.18 12.76
C PHE A 136 5.23 6.30 13.95
N HIS A 137 4.93 5.61 15.04
CA HIS A 137 5.76 5.52 16.23
C HIS A 137 6.57 4.22 16.24
N PHE A 138 7.76 4.26 15.64
CA PHE A 138 8.62 3.09 15.53
C PHE A 138 9.42 2.86 16.80
N GLU A 139 9.03 1.87 17.60
CA GLU A 139 9.73 1.39 18.78
C GLU A 139 10.10 -0.10 18.62
N SER A 140 11.05 -0.57 19.45
CA SER A 140 11.46 -1.98 19.43
C SER A 140 10.53 -2.82 20.28
N HIS A 141 9.84 -3.76 19.67
CA HIS A 141 8.89 -4.67 20.34
C HIS A 141 9.32 -6.12 20.16
N ASP A 142 9.08 -6.94 21.18
CA ASP A 142 9.20 -8.39 21.08
C ASP A 142 8.00 -8.95 20.30
N LEU A 143 8.27 -9.60 19.18
CA LEU A 143 7.21 -10.16 18.32
C LEU A 143 6.47 -11.32 18.99
N LEU A 144 7.11 -12.07 19.90
CA LEU A 144 6.46 -13.15 20.65
C LEU A 144 5.36 -12.58 21.55
N GLU A 145 5.68 -11.51 22.28
CA GLU A 145 4.72 -10.81 23.16
C GLU A 145 3.60 -10.18 22.34
N LEU A 146 3.95 -9.52 21.22
CA LEU A 146 2.98 -8.85 20.37
C LEU A 146 1.99 -9.84 19.74
N VAL A 147 2.46 -10.97 19.19
CA VAL A 147 1.59 -12.05 18.69
C VAL A 147 0.72 -12.62 19.80
N GLY A 148 1.30 -12.84 21.00
CA GLY A 148 0.57 -13.34 22.16
C GLY A 148 -0.58 -12.41 22.56
N SER A 149 -0.36 -11.10 22.59
CA SER A 149 -1.39 -10.10 22.89
C SER A 149 -2.51 -10.08 21.85
N CYS A 150 -2.18 -10.23 20.57
CA CYS A 150 -3.15 -10.31 19.48
C CYS A 150 -3.98 -11.61 19.53
N TRP A 151 -3.37 -12.71 19.96
CA TRP A 151 -4.05 -14.01 20.04
C TRP A 151 -5.03 -14.13 21.21
N GLN A 152 -4.76 -13.51 22.35
CA GLN A 152 -5.61 -13.65 23.55
C GLN A 152 -7.11 -13.37 23.33
N PRO A 153 -7.53 -12.28 22.65
CA PRO A 153 -8.93 -12.04 22.35
C PRO A 153 -9.52 -13.08 21.39
N LEU A 154 -8.74 -13.51 20.38
CA LEU A 154 -9.17 -14.49 19.39
C LEU A 154 -9.33 -15.89 19.99
N ALA A 155 -8.46 -16.29 20.91
CA ALA A 155 -8.59 -17.55 21.62
C ALA A 155 -9.89 -17.66 22.42
N LYS A 156 -10.45 -16.55 22.90
CA LYS A 156 -11.77 -16.53 23.57
C LYS A 156 -12.92 -16.63 22.55
N LEU A 157 -12.75 -16.05 21.38
CA LEU A 157 -13.76 -16.06 20.32
C LEU A 157 -13.78 -17.40 19.55
N TYR A 158 -12.61 -18.03 19.42
CA TYR A 158 -12.40 -19.31 18.72
C TYR A 158 -11.75 -20.34 19.64
N PRO A 159 -12.46 -20.81 20.70
CA PRO A 159 -11.85 -21.65 21.75
C PRO A 159 -11.39 -23.03 21.27
N GLU A 160 -11.92 -23.50 20.13
CA GLU A 160 -11.53 -24.77 19.50
C GLU A 160 -10.27 -24.67 18.63
N LYS A 161 -9.79 -23.44 18.32
CA LYS A 161 -8.58 -23.25 17.51
C LYS A 161 -7.32 -23.36 18.36
N THR A 162 -6.26 -23.87 17.74
CA THR A 162 -4.97 -23.98 18.40
C THR A 162 -3.93 -23.12 17.67
N LEU A 163 -3.13 -22.38 18.45
CA LEU A 163 -1.98 -21.64 17.96
C LEU A 163 -0.69 -22.26 18.45
N THR A 164 0.22 -22.58 17.53
CA THR A 164 1.62 -22.90 17.84
C THR A 164 2.50 -21.72 17.43
N LEU A 165 3.27 -21.21 18.38
CA LEU A 165 4.18 -20.09 18.19
C LEU A 165 5.61 -20.54 18.44
N THR A 166 6.52 -20.30 17.49
CA THR A 166 7.93 -20.71 17.57
C THR A 166 8.85 -19.56 17.16
N GLY A 167 10.01 -19.47 17.81
CA GLY A 167 10.98 -18.41 17.59
C GLY A 167 10.58 -17.10 18.26
N THR A 168 11.49 -16.15 18.25
CA THR A 168 11.28 -14.77 18.69
C THR A 168 12.25 -13.84 17.98
N ALA A 169 11.89 -12.57 17.84
CA ALA A 169 12.77 -11.52 17.36
C ALA A 169 12.28 -10.16 17.88
N ALA A 170 13.21 -9.23 18.01
CA ALA A 170 12.85 -7.83 18.20
C ALA A 170 12.63 -7.17 16.83
N LEU A 171 11.50 -6.48 16.66
CA LEU A 171 11.19 -5.70 15.47
C LEU A 171 10.94 -4.24 15.84
N ARG A 172 11.56 -3.33 15.11
CA ARG A 172 11.24 -1.91 15.22
C ARG A 172 10.00 -1.62 14.39
N CYS A 173 8.86 -1.46 15.06
CA CYS A 173 7.56 -1.27 14.42
C CYS A 173 6.67 -0.32 15.22
N ASP A 174 5.60 0.14 14.59
CA ASP A 174 4.47 0.78 15.27
C ASP A 174 3.59 -0.33 15.85
N GLU A 175 3.49 -0.40 17.18
CA GLU A 175 2.79 -1.45 17.92
C GLU A 175 1.33 -1.58 17.50
N ILE A 176 0.65 -0.44 17.36
CA ILE A 176 -0.79 -0.40 17.05
C ILE A 176 -1.04 -0.99 15.66
N TRP A 177 -0.31 -0.54 14.65
CA TRP A 177 -0.50 -1.01 13.28
C TRP A 177 0.01 -2.42 13.05
N MET A 178 1.13 -2.79 13.67
CA MET A 178 1.62 -4.17 13.59
C MET A 178 0.67 -5.14 14.29
N GLY A 179 0.14 -4.75 15.45
CA GLY A 179 -0.91 -5.50 16.16
C GLY A 179 -2.18 -5.66 15.31
N GLU A 180 -2.61 -4.61 14.61
CA GLU A 180 -3.75 -4.67 13.67
C GLU A 180 -3.47 -5.66 12.52
N ALA A 181 -2.26 -5.63 11.93
CA ALA A 181 -1.88 -6.55 10.85
C ALA A 181 -1.87 -8.00 11.33
N LEU A 182 -1.25 -8.28 12.47
CA LEU A 182 -1.20 -9.63 13.06
C LEU A 182 -2.59 -10.13 13.42
N THR A 183 -3.44 -9.28 14.00
CA THR A 183 -4.83 -9.62 14.34
C THR A 183 -5.65 -9.97 13.10
N ASN A 184 -5.49 -9.21 11.99
CA ASN A 184 -6.18 -9.51 10.73
C ASN A 184 -5.73 -10.85 10.14
N LEU A 185 -4.42 -11.18 10.17
CA LEU A 185 -3.90 -12.45 9.70
C LEU A 185 -4.39 -13.63 10.56
N LEU A 186 -4.32 -13.49 11.89
CA LEU A 186 -4.80 -14.51 12.82
C LEU A 186 -6.30 -14.74 12.69
N LYS A 187 -7.08 -13.68 12.59
CA LYS A 187 -8.53 -13.76 12.37
C LYS A 187 -8.85 -14.47 11.05
N ASN A 188 -8.15 -14.10 9.98
CA ASN A 188 -8.31 -14.76 8.68
C ASN A 188 -8.03 -16.28 8.79
N ALA A 189 -6.95 -16.69 9.46
CA ALA A 189 -6.65 -18.09 9.70
C ALA A 189 -7.74 -18.78 10.53
N CYS A 190 -8.29 -18.15 11.56
CA CYS A 190 -9.39 -18.69 12.34
C CYS A 190 -10.66 -18.90 11.52
N GLU A 191 -10.99 -17.95 10.65
CA GLU A 191 -12.23 -17.98 9.85
C GLU A 191 -12.18 -19.00 8.70
N HIS A 192 -10.97 -19.26 8.15
CA HIS A 192 -10.81 -20.15 7.00
C HIS A 192 -10.39 -21.59 7.34
N THR A 193 -10.10 -21.89 8.59
CA THR A 193 -9.81 -23.27 9.05
C THR A 193 -11.08 -23.97 9.58
N LEU A 194 -11.05 -25.30 9.64
CA LEU A 194 -12.12 -26.11 10.27
C LEU A 194 -12.20 -25.81 11.79
N PRO A 195 -13.31 -26.15 12.49
CA PRO A 195 -13.46 -25.87 13.92
C PRO A 195 -12.24 -26.23 14.77
N SER A 196 -11.65 -27.42 14.61
CA SER A 196 -10.42 -27.84 15.30
C SER A 196 -9.12 -27.43 14.58
N GLY A 197 -9.16 -26.37 13.76
CA GLY A 197 -8.06 -25.95 12.92
C GLY A 197 -6.82 -25.53 13.70
N HIS A 198 -5.66 -25.71 13.07
CA HIS A 198 -4.36 -25.44 13.64
C HIS A 198 -3.65 -24.30 12.92
N ILE A 199 -3.31 -23.27 13.68
CA ILE A 199 -2.60 -22.08 13.20
C ILE A 199 -1.17 -22.17 13.72
N ARG A 200 -0.19 -21.91 12.86
CA ARG A 200 1.22 -21.91 13.23
C ARG A 200 1.87 -20.61 12.85
N ILE A 201 2.60 -20.02 13.79
CA ILE A 201 3.47 -18.86 13.54
C ILE A 201 4.91 -19.25 13.83
N SER A 202 5.81 -18.98 12.89
CA SER A 202 7.25 -19.03 13.10
C SER A 202 7.87 -17.67 12.88
N ILE A 203 8.72 -17.25 13.84
CA ILE A 203 9.47 -16.01 13.79
C ILE A 203 10.95 -16.38 13.64
N GLU A 204 11.56 -15.92 12.59
CA GLU A 204 12.97 -16.15 12.28
C GLU A 204 13.71 -14.84 12.15
N GLU A 205 14.86 -14.75 12.77
CA GLU A 205 15.73 -13.59 12.72
C GLU A 205 17.06 -13.97 12.09
N THR A 206 17.46 -13.22 11.08
CA THR A 206 18.76 -13.31 10.44
C THR A 206 19.57 -12.03 10.66
N ALA A 207 20.81 -11.98 10.17
CA ALA A 207 21.62 -10.79 10.25
C ALA A 207 21.01 -9.59 9.48
N GLY A 208 20.23 -9.83 8.42
CA GLY A 208 19.69 -8.79 7.53
C GLY A 208 18.19 -8.55 7.63
N GLU A 209 17.43 -9.48 8.17
CA GLU A 209 15.96 -9.40 8.16
C GLU A 209 15.32 -10.18 9.31
N VAL A 210 14.05 -9.84 9.58
CA VAL A 210 13.12 -10.60 10.41
C VAL A 210 12.01 -11.12 9.50
N ALA A 211 11.73 -12.43 9.58
CA ALA A 211 10.65 -13.08 8.87
C ALA A 211 9.60 -13.62 9.85
N ILE A 212 8.33 -13.32 9.59
CA ILE A 212 7.17 -13.86 10.29
C ILE A 212 6.40 -14.72 9.30
N ARG A 213 6.28 -16.02 9.54
CA ARG A 213 5.46 -16.93 8.73
C ARG A 213 4.24 -17.35 9.54
N LEU A 214 3.07 -17.09 9.01
CA LEU A 214 1.79 -17.55 9.55
C LEU A 214 1.21 -18.57 8.58
N SER A 215 0.96 -19.78 9.03
CA SER A 215 0.33 -20.85 8.24
C SER A 215 -0.90 -21.40 8.95
N ASP A 216 -1.87 -21.81 8.16
CA ASP A 216 -3.10 -22.45 8.58
C ASP A 216 -3.27 -23.82 7.88
N ASP A 217 -4.27 -24.58 8.31
CA ASP A 217 -4.68 -25.87 7.72
C ASP A 217 -6.03 -25.81 7.01
N GLY A 218 -6.40 -24.63 6.50
CA GLY A 218 -7.70 -24.34 5.87
C GLY A 218 -7.87 -24.83 4.42
N GLY A 219 -6.92 -25.59 3.88
CA GLY A 219 -7.01 -26.15 2.52
C GLY A 219 -6.46 -25.23 1.41
N GLY A 220 -6.06 -24.01 1.75
CA GLY A 220 -5.50 -23.05 0.80
C GLY A 220 -6.53 -22.39 -0.11
N VAL A 221 -6.07 -21.77 -1.21
CA VAL A 221 -6.88 -21.06 -2.20
C VAL A 221 -6.48 -21.48 -3.62
N SER A 222 -7.30 -21.19 -4.63
CA SER A 222 -6.92 -21.47 -6.02
C SER A 222 -5.72 -20.62 -6.47
N ALA A 223 -4.99 -21.09 -7.49
CA ALA A 223 -3.85 -20.34 -8.04
C ALA A 223 -4.26 -18.97 -8.62
N GLU A 224 -5.51 -18.83 -9.06
CA GLU A 224 -6.07 -17.59 -9.59
C GLU A 224 -6.43 -16.60 -8.48
N GLU A 225 -6.72 -17.09 -7.27
CA GLU A 225 -7.05 -16.28 -6.10
C GLU A 225 -5.81 -15.72 -5.38
N LEU A 226 -4.69 -16.47 -5.37
CA LEU A 226 -3.46 -16.06 -4.67
C LEU A 226 -3.02 -14.61 -4.93
N PRO A 227 -2.88 -14.13 -6.18
CA PRO A 227 -2.44 -12.76 -6.44
C PRO A 227 -3.44 -11.70 -5.99
N ARG A 228 -4.70 -12.08 -5.81
CA ARG A 228 -5.81 -11.18 -5.49
C ARG A 228 -6.12 -11.08 -4.00
N LEU A 229 -5.54 -11.92 -3.16
CA LEU A 229 -5.81 -11.97 -1.71
C LEU A 229 -5.64 -10.62 -1.01
N PHE A 230 -4.74 -9.77 -1.51
CA PHE A 230 -4.45 -8.45 -0.94
C PHE A 230 -5.24 -7.31 -1.62
N GLU A 231 -6.11 -7.62 -2.58
CA GLU A 231 -7.00 -6.63 -3.19
C GLU A 231 -8.09 -6.22 -2.19
N ARG A 232 -8.47 -4.95 -2.21
CA ARG A 232 -9.55 -4.43 -1.37
C ARG A 232 -10.87 -5.09 -1.78
N PHE A 233 -11.71 -5.43 -0.79
CA PHE A 233 -13.03 -6.03 -0.99
C PHE A 233 -13.01 -7.40 -1.70
N TYR A 234 -11.85 -8.00 -1.83
CA TYR A 234 -11.76 -9.33 -2.39
C TYR A 234 -12.26 -10.36 -1.39
N HIS A 235 -13.16 -11.21 -1.86
CA HIS A 235 -13.66 -12.38 -1.16
C HIS A 235 -13.40 -13.58 -2.08
N GLY A 236 -12.68 -14.58 -1.61
CA GLY A 236 -12.47 -15.83 -2.33
C GLY A 236 -13.78 -16.61 -2.52
N SER A 237 -13.65 -17.83 -3.03
CA SER A 237 -14.78 -18.73 -3.30
C SER A 237 -15.59 -19.11 -2.05
N HIS A 238 -15.04 -18.91 -0.85
CA HIS A 238 -15.72 -19.12 0.43
C HIS A 238 -15.92 -17.74 1.10
N PRO A 239 -17.10 -17.11 0.91
CA PRO A 239 -17.36 -15.82 1.50
C PRO A 239 -17.39 -15.94 3.04
N GLY A 240 -16.35 -15.44 3.68
CA GLY A 240 -16.30 -15.21 5.12
C GLY A 240 -17.20 -14.03 5.53
N HIS A 241 -17.40 -13.84 6.84
CA HIS A 241 -18.18 -12.72 7.38
C HIS A 241 -17.43 -11.37 7.31
N GLY A 242 -16.21 -11.32 6.79
CA GLY A 242 -15.35 -10.13 6.74
C GLY A 242 -15.74 -9.13 5.66
N ALA A 243 -15.23 -7.89 5.79
CA ALA A 243 -15.42 -6.80 4.83
C ALA A 243 -14.50 -6.88 3.58
N GLY A 244 -13.60 -7.87 3.49
CA GLY A 244 -12.61 -7.99 2.42
C GLY A 244 -11.52 -6.90 2.44
N ILE A 245 -11.33 -6.22 3.60
CA ILE A 245 -10.35 -5.12 3.75
C ILE A 245 -9.14 -5.57 4.59
N GLY A 246 -9.28 -6.61 5.41
CA GLY A 246 -8.27 -7.01 6.38
C GLY A 246 -6.90 -7.29 5.77
N LEU A 247 -6.80 -8.10 4.71
CA LEU A 247 -5.54 -8.41 4.04
C LEU A 247 -4.95 -7.22 3.28
N ALA A 248 -5.79 -6.30 2.79
CA ALA A 248 -5.32 -5.04 2.21
C ALA A 248 -4.68 -4.13 3.27
N ILE A 249 -5.23 -4.08 4.49
CA ILE A 249 -4.62 -3.39 5.66
C ILE A 249 -3.28 -4.05 5.98
N VAL A 250 -3.21 -5.38 6.08
CA VAL A 250 -1.96 -6.09 6.35
C VAL A 250 -0.87 -5.69 5.36
N LYS A 251 -1.18 -5.73 4.05
CA LYS A 251 -0.24 -5.35 3.01
C LYS A 251 0.26 -3.92 3.17
N GLU A 252 -0.63 -2.96 3.41
CA GLU A 252 -0.25 -1.56 3.57
C GLU A 252 0.59 -1.35 4.84
N VAL A 253 0.23 -1.97 5.97
CA VAL A 253 1.03 -1.92 7.20
C VAL A 253 2.44 -2.43 6.95
N VAL A 254 2.59 -3.60 6.31
CA VAL A 254 3.90 -4.19 6.01
C VAL A 254 4.72 -3.26 5.10
N LEU A 255 4.11 -2.66 4.07
CA LEU A 255 4.78 -1.71 3.18
C LEU A 255 5.23 -0.44 3.93
N ARG A 256 4.41 0.11 4.82
CA ARG A 256 4.76 1.28 5.65
C ARG A 256 5.86 0.98 6.67
N HIS A 257 6.06 -0.28 7.02
CA HIS A 257 7.18 -0.77 7.83
C HIS A 257 8.39 -1.19 6.98
N HIS A 258 8.44 -0.76 5.70
CA HIS A 258 9.51 -1.09 4.75
C HIS A 258 9.69 -2.59 4.49
N GLY A 259 8.67 -3.38 4.80
CA GLY A 259 8.65 -4.83 4.61
C GLY A 259 8.01 -5.25 3.28
N SER A 260 7.93 -6.55 3.08
CA SER A 260 7.19 -7.19 2.00
C SER A 260 6.36 -8.35 2.53
N ILE A 261 5.25 -8.65 1.86
CA ILE A 261 4.38 -9.78 2.22
C ILE A 261 4.11 -10.63 0.98
N THR A 262 4.12 -11.94 1.18
CA THR A 262 3.75 -12.94 0.17
C THR A 262 2.73 -13.91 0.74
N ALA A 263 1.96 -14.55 -0.14
CA ALA A 263 1.06 -15.65 0.19
C ALA A 263 1.34 -16.83 -0.73
N GLU A 264 1.36 -18.03 -0.20
CA GLU A 264 1.56 -19.26 -0.95
C GLU A 264 0.73 -20.42 -0.38
N ASN A 265 0.28 -21.31 -1.25
CA ASN A 265 -0.32 -22.56 -0.82
C ASN A 265 0.76 -23.51 -0.31
N ILE A 266 0.51 -24.09 0.85
CA ILE A 266 1.31 -25.16 1.42
C ILE A 266 0.47 -26.46 1.46
N PRO A 267 1.08 -27.64 1.68
CA PRO A 267 0.31 -28.86 1.85
C PRO A 267 -0.73 -28.75 2.98
N GLY A 268 -2.01 -28.72 2.59
CA GLY A 268 -3.15 -28.64 3.50
C GLY A 268 -3.57 -27.25 3.96
N GLY A 269 -2.95 -26.15 3.47
CA GLY A 269 -3.31 -24.81 3.92
C GLY A 269 -2.70 -23.67 3.14
N LEU A 270 -2.77 -22.48 3.72
CA LEU A 270 -2.24 -21.24 3.20
C LEU A 270 -1.14 -20.71 4.14
N GLN A 271 -0.09 -20.14 3.57
CA GLN A 271 0.98 -19.49 4.32
C GLN A 271 1.14 -18.03 3.88
N PHE A 272 1.15 -17.14 4.84
CA PHE A 272 1.58 -15.74 4.67
C PHE A 272 2.98 -15.58 5.23
N THR A 273 3.86 -14.93 4.47
CA THR A 273 5.22 -14.61 4.92
C THR A 273 5.45 -13.11 4.85
N LEU A 274 5.77 -12.51 6.00
CA LEU A 274 6.13 -11.11 6.14
C LEU A 274 7.63 -11.02 6.33
N PHE A 275 8.29 -10.16 5.56
CA PHE A 275 9.72 -9.87 5.65
C PHE A 275 9.94 -8.43 6.04
N PHE A 276 10.79 -8.17 7.02
CA PHE A 276 11.18 -6.84 7.48
C PHE A 276 12.69 -6.71 7.46
N PRO A 277 13.27 -5.81 6.66
CA PRO A 277 14.71 -5.58 6.65
C PRO A 277 15.15 -4.96 7.98
N LYS A 278 16.26 -5.43 8.53
CA LYS A 278 16.94 -4.76 9.62
C LYS A 278 17.69 -3.55 9.05
N LEU A 279 17.08 -2.38 9.19
CA LEU A 279 17.76 -1.14 8.84
C LEU A 279 18.86 -0.92 9.87
N ASP A 280 20.12 -1.17 9.50
CA ASP A 280 21.27 -0.84 10.32
C ASP A 280 21.17 0.62 10.76
N SER A 281 21.45 0.88 12.04
CA SER A 281 21.41 2.19 12.70
C SER A 281 22.35 3.25 12.08
N CYS A 282 23.09 2.91 11.02
CA CYS A 282 23.97 3.80 10.27
C CYS A 282 23.25 4.81 9.36
N LEU A 283 21.99 4.60 8.98
CA LEU A 283 21.23 5.51 8.09
C LEU A 283 20.28 6.47 8.83
N ALA A 284 20.21 6.38 10.15
CA ALA A 284 19.36 7.26 10.98
C ALA A 284 20.00 8.62 11.31
N LYS A 285 21.12 8.98 10.66
CA LYS A 285 21.82 10.29 10.83
C LYS A 285 22.02 10.97 9.47
N SER A 286 20.92 11.27 8.79
CA SER A 286 20.98 12.19 7.65
C SER A 286 19.75 13.06 7.64
#